data_23f3219873caff55776f17fdaddb296e
#
_entry.id   23f3219873caff55776f17fdaddb296e
#
_cell.length_a   1.000
_cell.length_b   1.000
_cell.length_c   1.000
_cell.angle_alpha   90.00
_cell.angle_beta   90.00
_cell.angle_gamma   90.00
#
_symmetry.space_group_name_H-M   'P 1'
#
loop_
_entity.id
_entity.type
_entity.pdbx_description
1 polymer ?
#
loop_
_entity_poly.entity_id
_entity_poly.type
_entity_poly.pdbx_seq_one_letter_code
_entity_poly.pdbx_strand_id
1 'polypeptide(L)'
;MRGVLGGDRAAFLTRRWAEAFAACCESTLGAETVREGGVVTAVRFEGRTTRLGVHGLGADADFLRERAHRPDVEERLAALRERVGPGRRTIVRVDRTELSKNIVRGLHAFRRLLQDHPQWQGRVVHIAFAYPSRQDLAVYRDYMAEVGRLAREINAEFGTEDWEPVALHLEDDFARSLAAYRLADVALVNPIRDGMNLVAKEVPVVSDHGCALVLSREAGAAAELGEEALTINPYDIEATARALHLALLMDPGERAERTKRLAAAATALPPGRWFAEQLRALEL
;
A
#
# COMPACT_ATOMS: atom_id res chain seq x y z
N MET A 1 4.76 -25.01 -1.85
CA MET A 1 3.43 -25.54 -2.19
C MET A 1 3.14 -26.88 -1.52
N ARG A 2 3.94 -27.93 -1.67
CA ARG A 2 3.70 -29.27 -1.03
C ARG A 2 3.37 -29.16 0.47
N GLY A 3 4.12 -28.34 1.24
CA GLY A 3 3.86 -28.15 2.67
C GLY A 3 2.47 -27.54 2.96
N VAL A 4 1.97 -26.63 2.11
CA VAL A 4 0.63 -26.06 2.26
C VAL A 4 -0.45 -27.11 1.93
N LEU A 5 -0.21 -27.95 0.91
CA LEU A 5 -1.11 -29.04 0.52
C LEU A 5 -1.11 -30.22 1.52
N GLY A 6 -0.23 -30.20 2.51
CA GLY A 6 -0.31 -31.11 3.67
C GLY A 6 -1.40 -30.75 4.68
N GLY A 7 -1.94 -29.53 4.62
CA GLY A 7 -3.06 -29.08 5.45
C GLY A 7 -4.41 -29.39 4.82
N ASP A 8 -5.46 -29.45 5.63
CA ASP A 8 -6.83 -29.70 5.17
C ASP A 8 -7.45 -28.44 4.53
N ARG A 9 -6.90 -27.26 4.87
CA ARG A 9 -7.35 -25.97 4.37
C ARG A 9 -6.20 -24.99 4.18
N ALA A 10 -6.27 -24.19 3.11
CA ALA A 10 -5.45 -23.01 2.88
C ALA A 10 -6.34 -21.79 2.61
N ALA A 11 -6.04 -20.64 3.23
CA ALA A 11 -6.82 -19.43 3.09
C ALA A 11 -5.98 -18.30 2.49
N PHE A 12 -6.64 -17.46 1.69
CA PHE A 12 -6.05 -16.32 1.00
C PHE A 12 -6.85 -15.06 1.28
N LEU A 13 -6.19 -13.91 1.23
CA LEU A 13 -6.85 -12.62 1.44
C LEU A 13 -7.69 -12.18 0.23
N THR A 14 -7.36 -12.67 -0.98
CA THR A 14 -8.08 -12.34 -2.19
C THR A 14 -8.28 -13.57 -3.07
N ARG A 15 -9.33 -13.55 -3.88
CA ARG A 15 -9.61 -14.59 -4.88
C ARG A 15 -8.47 -14.76 -5.88
N ARG A 16 -7.86 -13.67 -6.33
CA ARG A 16 -6.72 -13.69 -7.24
C ARG A 16 -5.58 -14.56 -6.73
N TRP A 17 -5.29 -14.50 -5.43
CA TRP A 17 -4.18 -15.26 -4.85
C TRP A 17 -4.53 -16.74 -4.66
N ALA A 18 -5.80 -17.07 -4.36
CA ALA A 18 -6.26 -18.44 -4.34
C ALA A 18 -6.16 -19.09 -5.73
N GLU A 19 -6.60 -18.39 -6.77
CA GLU A 19 -6.49 -18.83 -8.17
C GLU A 19 -5.02 -19.00 -8.61
N ALA A 20 -4.15 -18.02 -8.27
CA ALA A 20 -2.73 -18.11 -8.58
C ALA A 20 -2.05 -19.29 -7.88
N PHE A 21 -2.40 -19.56 -6.61
CA PHE A 21 -1.89 -20.71 -5.88
C PHE A 21 -2.32 -22.02 -6.53
N ALA A 22 -3.60 -22.16 -6.89
CA ALA A 22 -4.12 -23.34 -7.58
C ALA A 22 -3.42 -23.57 -8.92
N ALA A 23 -3.28 -22.53 -9.75
CA ALA A 23 -2.58 -22.61 -11.03
C ALA A 23 -1.11 -23.01 -10.87
N CYS A 24 -0.43 -22.51 -9.84
CA CYS A 24 0.92 -22.93 -9.50
C CYS A 24 0.99 -24.41 -9.09
N CYS A 25 0.01 -24.91 -8.32
CA CYS A 25 -0.06 -26.32 -7.94
C CYS A 25 -0.29 -27.22 -9.16
N GLU A 26 -1.17 -26.84 -10.10
CA GLU A 26 -1.37 -27.56 -11.36
C GLU A 26 -0.08 -27.61 -12.19
N SER A 27 0.52 -26.45 -12.45
CA SER A 27 1.67 -26.35 -13.38
C SER A 27 2.94 -26.98 -12.82
N THR A 28 3.15 -26.94 -11.50
CA THR A 28 4.43 -27.36 -10.86
C THR A 28 4.38 -28.76 -10.27
N LEU A 29 3.20 -29.16 -9.76
CA LEU A 29 3.03 -30.44 -9.06
C LEU A 29 2.14 -31.44 -9.80
N GLY A 30 1.49 -31.03 -10.90
CA GLY A 30 0.47 -31.83 -11.57
C GLY A 30 -0.77 -32.07 -10.70
N ALA A 31 -1.04 -31.17 -9.74
CA ALA A 31 -2.20 -31.28 -8.87
C ALA A 31 -3.50 -31.00 -9.63
N GLU A 32 -4.60 -31.60 -9.21
CA GLU A 32 -5.94 -31.36 -9.75
C GLU A 32 -6.59 -30.19 -9.01
N THR A 33 -7.12 -29.19 -9.73
CA THR A 33 -7.91 -28.11 -9.11
C THR A 33 -9.40 -28.45 -9.18
N VAL A 34 -10.10 -28.24 -8.06
CA VAL A 34 -11.55 -28.38 -7.96
C VAL A 34 -12.17 -27.00 -8.06
N ARG A 35 -13.21 -26.87 -8.93
CA ARG A 35 -13.91 -25.61 -9.18
C ARG A 35 -15.41 -25.78 -9.02
N GLU A 36 -16.04 -24.78 -8.37
CA GLU A 36 -17.48 -24.68 -8.25
C GLU A 36 -17.93 -23.31 -8.77
N GLY A 37 -18.83 -23.29 -9.74
CA GLY A 37 -19.26 -22.03 -10.37
C GLY A 37 -18.11 -21.22 -10.99
N GLY A 38 -17.04 -21.89 -11.48
CA GLY A 38 -15.86 -21.23 -12.05
C GLY A 38 -14.85 -20.72 -11.02
N VAL A 39 -15.13 -20.86 -9.72
CA VAL A 39 -14.23 -20.47 -8.62
C VAL A 39 -13.47 -21.69 -8.13
N VAL A 40 -12.16 -21.54 -7.90
CA VAL A 40 -11.38 -22.61 -7.27
C VAL A 40 -11.79 -22.76 -5.79
N THR A 41 -12.11 -24.00 -5.40
CA THR A 41 -12.57 -24.33 -4.03
C THR A 41 -11.66 -25.33 -3.32
N ALA A 42 -10.86 -26.11 -4.07
CA ALA A 42 -9.88 -27.03 -3.50
C ALA A 42 -8.80 -27.41 -4.48
N VAL A 43 -7.73 -27.99 -3.95
CA VAL A 43 -6.64 -28.65 -4.71
C VAL A 43 -6.50 -30.07 -4.21
N ARG A 44 -6.46 -31.05 -5.14
CA ARG A 44 -6.18 -32.47 -4.87
C ARG A 44 -4.76 -32.80 -5.27
N PHE A 45 -4.01 -33.38 -4.34
CA PHE A 45 -2.62 -33.78 -4.56
C PHE A 45 -2.23 -34.99 -3.70
N GLU A 46 -1.63 -36.01 -4.28
CA GLU A 46 -1.18 -37.22 -3.60
C GLU A 46 -2.25 -37.86 -2.68
N GLY A 47 -3.49 -37.93 -3.18
CA GLY A 47 -4.63 -38.54 -2.46
C GLY A 47 -5.26 -37.66 -1.38
N ARG A 48 -4.76 -36.43 -1.18
CA ARG A 48 -5.32 -35.45 -0.22
C ARG A 48 -6.09 -34.35 -0.97
N THR A 49 -7.08 -33.80 -0.28
CA THR A 49 -7.83 -32.60 -0.75
C THR A 49 -7.59 -31.47 0.24
N THR A 50 -7.00 -30.37 -0.23
CA THR A 50 -6.85 -29.14 0.52
C THR A 50 -7.92 -28.14 0.05
N ARG A 51 -8.86 -27.76 0.93
CA ARG A 51 -9.89 -26.75 0.64
C ARG A 51 -9.25 -25.36 0.55
N LEU A 52 -9.68 -24.54 -0.39
CA LEU A 52 -9.19 -23.15 -0.53
C LEU A 52 -10.28 -22.18 -0.06
N GLY A 53 -9.94 -21.33 0.90
CA GLY A 53 -10.80 -20.25 1.39
C GLY A 53 -10.31 -18.87 0.94
N VAL A 54 -11.25 -17.94 0.76
CA VAL A 54 -10.93 -16.52 0.52
C VAL A 54 -11.59 -15.71 1.62
N HIS A 55 -10.79 -15.03 2.42
CA HIS A 55 -11.25 -14.23 3.56
C HIS A 55 -10.56 -12.87 3.51
N GLY A 56 -11.29 -11.85 3.04
CA GLY A 56 -10.81 -10.47 2.98
C GLY A 56 -10.59 -9.90 4.38
N LEU A 57 -9.55 -9.09 4.53
CA LEU A 57 -9.20 -8.40 5.77
C LEU A 57 -9.29 -6.89 5.56
N GLY A 58 -10.15 -6.22 6.30
CA GLY A 58 -10.25 -4.76 6.37
C GLY A 58 -9.43 -4.15 7.50
N ALA A 59 -9.42 -2.83 7.54
CA ALA A 59 -8.79 -2.07 8.60
C ALA A 59 -9.69 -2.02 9.85
N ASP A 60 -9.06 -1.92 11.03
CA ASP A 60 -9.74 -1.65 12.28
C ASP A 60 -9.98 -0.14 12.44
N ALA A 61 -11.18 0.31 12.09
CA ALA A 61 -11.51 1.73 12.06
C ALA A 61 -11.42 2.39 13.43
N ASP A 62 -11.94 1.72 14.46
CA ASP A 62 -12.03 2.29 15.81
C ASP A 62 -10.63 2.42 16.42
N PHE A 63 -9.83 1.36 16.34
CA PHE A 63 -8.44 1.39 16.75
C PHE A 63 -7.63 2.48 16.03
N LEU A 64 -7.73 2.55 14.71
CA LEU A 64 -6.94 3.50 13.93
C LEU A 64 -7.32 4.94 14.22
N ARG A 65 -8.61 5.26 14.30
CA ARG A 65 -9.09 6.62 14.64
C ARG A 65 -8.68 7.04 16.03
N GLU A 66 -8.86 6.17 17.04
CA GLU A 66 -8.41 6.43 18.39
C GLU A 66 -6.90 6.63 18.43
N ARG A 67 -6.13 5.71 17.85
CA ARG A 67 -4.67 5.72 17.87
C ARG A 67 -4.07 6.93 17.15
N ALA A 68 -4.69 7.35 16.05
CA ALA A 68 -4.23 8.47 15.23
C ALA A 68 -4.34 9.84 15.94
N HIS A 69 -5.11 9.95 17.02
CA HIS A 69 -5.30 11.20 17.78
C HIS A 69 -4.63 11.18 19.16
N ARG A 70 -3.71 10.22 19.41
CA ARG A 70 -2.94 10.20 20.65
C ARG A 70 -1.85 11.27 20.67
N PRO A 71 -1.41 11.74 21.86
CA PRO A 71 -0.43 12.82 21.99
C PRO A 71 0.87 12.62 21.22
N ASP A 72 1.38 11.40 21.19
CA ASP A 72 2.59 11.05 20.44
C ASP A 72 2.43 11.19 18.92
N VAL A 73 1.23 10.96 18.40
CA VAL A 73 0.91 11.20 16.96
C VAL A 73 0.76 12.70 16.69
N GLU A 74 0.11 13.45 17.59
CA GLU A 74 -0.02 14.91 17.45
C GLU A 74 1.36 15.60 17.43
N GLU A 75 2.29 15.17 18.28
CA GLU A 75 3.67 15.65 18.28
C GLU A 75 4.36 15.39 16.93
N ARG A 76 4.23 14.16 16.38
CA ARG A 76 4.80 13.80 15.08
C ARG A 76 4.14 14.55 13.92
N LEU A 77 2.84 14.81 14.03
CA LEU A 77 2.09 15.59 13.03
C LEU A 77 2.56 17.05 12.99
N ALA A 78 2.77 17.66 14.16
CA ALA A 78 3.31 19.02 14.24
C ALA A 78 4.72 19.10 13.60
N ALA A 79 5.61 18.16 13.94
CA ALA A 79 6.96 18.10 13.37
C ALA A 79 6.94 17.86 11.83
N LEU A 80 6.04 17.01 11.33
CA LEU A 80 5.90 16.80 9.88
C LEU A 80 5.36 18.06 9.18
N ARG A 81 4.38 18.77 9.77
CA ARG A 81 3.87 20.02 9.21
C ARG A 81 4.94 21.09 9.12
N GLU A 82 5.76 21.22 10.17
CA GLU A 82 6.90 22.14 10.17
C GLU A 82 7.91 21.80 9.07
N ARG A 83 8.28 20.53 8.93
CA ARG A 83 9.22 20.06 7.89
C ARG A 83 8.68 20.26 6.48
N VAL A 84 7.40 20.00 6.24
CA VAL A 84 6.74 20.22 4.95
C VAL A 84 6.70 21.70 4.59
N GLY A 85 6.45 22.53 5.57
CA GLY A 85 6.27 23.96 5.41
C GLY A 85 4.85 24.35 4.92
N PRO A 86 4.50 25.64 5.06
CA PRO A 86 3.16 26.13 4.77
C PRO A 86 2.80 26.04 3.27
N GLY A 87 1.54 25.74 2.98
CA GLY A 87 0.96 25.79 1.63
C GLY A 87 1.42 24.70 0.66
N ARG A 88 2.24 23.75 1.12
CA ARG A 88 2.72 22.64 0.31
C ARG A 88 1.77 21.44 0.41
N ARG A 89 1.59 20.76 -0.72
CA ARG A 89 0.89 19.47 -0.80
C ARG A 89 1.82 18.32 -0.40
N THR A 90 1.23 17.22 0.03
CA THR A 90 1.99 16.05 0.43
C THR A 90 1.63 14.79 -0.36
N ILE A 91 2.65 14.07 -0.81
CA ILE A 91 2.52 12.69 -1.30
C ILE A 91 3.15 11.79 -0.24
N VAL A 92 2.39 10.88 0.33
CA VAL A 92 2.86 9.99 1.39
C VAL A 92 2.96 8.55 0.88
N ARG A 93 4.05 7.88 1.25
CA ARG A 93 4.18 6.42 1.16
C ARG A 93 4.73 5.87 2.46
N VAL A 94 4.30 4.67 2.83
CA VAL A 94 4.81 3.95 4.01
C VAL A 94 5.00 2.49 3.64
N ASP A 95 6.26 2.04 3.62
CA ASP A 95 6.62 0.68 3.24
C ASP A 95 7.84 0.19 4.00
N ARG A 96 7.94 -1.12 4.20
CA ARG A 96 9.22 -1.76 4.49
C ARG A 96 10.10 -1.70 3.24
N THR A 97 11.42 -1.60 3.42
CA THR A 97 12.37 -1.59 2.29
C THR A 97 12.49 -3.00 1.70
N GLU A 98 11.47 -3.38 0.94
CA GLU A 98 11.38 -4.64 0.20
C GLU A 98 11.26 -4.36 -1.30
N LEU A 99 11.91 -5.18 -2.14
CA LEU A 99 11.92 -4.98 -3.60
C LEU A 99 10.50 -4.97 -4.19
N SER A 100 9.60 -5.78 -3.64
CA SER A 100 8.20 -5.85 -4.06
C SER A 100 7.42 -4.55 -3.81
N LYS A 101 7.87 -3.72 -2.86
CA LYS A 101 7.26 -2.44 -2.53
C LYS A 101 7.55 -1.34 -3.54
N ASN A 102 8.52 -1.55 -4.45
CA ASN A 102 8.74 -0.72 -5.62
C ASN A 102 9.04 0.76 -5.33
N ILE A 103 9.78 1.02 -4.24
CA ILE A 103 10.07 2.37 -3.74
C ILE A 103 10.83 3.16 -4.81
N VAL A 104 11.85 2.56 -5.43
CA VAL A 104 12.70 3.19 -6.44
C VAL A 104 11.87 3.72 -7.63
N ARG A 105 10.94 2.89 -8.19
CA ARG A 105 10.08 3.40 -9.28
C ARG A 105 9.11 4.48 -8.81
N GLY A 106 8.64 4.42 -7.55
CA GLY A 106 7.83 5.49 -6.97
C GLY A 106 8.58 6.82 -6.90
N LEU A 107 9.85 6.79 -6.50
CA LEU A 107 10.74 7.98 -6.51
C LEU A 107 11.02 8.47 -7.93
N HIS A 108 11.26 7.57 -8.89
CA HIS A 108 11.38 7.97 -10.30
C HIS A 108 10.10 8.61 -10.85
N ALA A 109 8.92 8.10 -10.47
CA ALA A 109 7.65 8.71 -10.86
C ALA A 109 7.47 10.11 -10.24
N PHE A 110 7.90 10.30 -9.00
CA PHE A 110 7.92 11.63 -8.37
C PHE A 110 8.91 12.58 -9.06
N ARG A 111 10.13 12.12 -9.38
CA ARG A 111 11.10 12.90 -10.17
C ARG A 111 10.49 13.32 -11.51
N ARG A 112 9.83 12.39 -12.22
CA ARG A 112 9.15 12.64 -13.48
C ARG A 112 8.03 13.65 -13.35
N LEU A 113 7.23 13.58 -12.27
CA LEU A 113 6.21 14.57 -11.95
C LEU A 113 6.80 15.98 -11.85
N LEU A 114 7.94 16.16 -11.18
CA LEU A 114 8.59 17.47 -11.04
C LEU A 114 9.19 17.99 -12.35
N GLN A 115 9.63 17.07 -13.23
CA GLN A 115 10.16 17.42 -14.57
C GLN A 115 9.03 17.84 -15.52
N ASP A 116 7.96 17.05 -15.60
CA ASP A 116 6.85 17.29 -16.52
C ASP A 116 5.93 18.43 -16.07
N HIS A 117 5.89 18.69 -14.76
CA HIS A 117 5.00 19.66 -14.12
C HIS A 117 5.76 20.59 -13.17
N PRO A 118 6.58 21.54 -13.71
CA PRO A 118 7.40 22.45 -12.90
C PRO A 118 6.62 23.28 -11.88
N GLN A 119 5.31 23.47 -12.10
CA GLN A 119 4.43 24.15 -11.15
C GLN A 119 4.35 23.46 -9.76
N TRP A 120 4.75 22.20 -9.65
CA TRP A 120 4.82 21.48 -8.37
C TRP A 120 6.16 21.67 -7.63
N GLN A 121 7.18 22.21 -8.28
CA GLN A 121 8.45 22.53 -7.63
C GLN A 121 8.21 23.60 -6.56
N GLY A 122 8.73 23.37 -5.35
CA GLY A 122 8.49 24.21 -4.18
C GLY A 122 7.11 24.04 -3.54
N ARG A 123 6.17 23.26 -4.15
CA ARG A 123 4.77 23.16 -3.73
C ARG A 123 4.33 21.76 -3.31
N VAL A 124 5.14 20.74 -3.48
CA VAL A 124 4.84 19.38 -3.06
C VAL A 124 6.04 18.75 -2.36
N VAL A 125 5.78 17.97 -1.31
CA VAL A 125 6.78 17.16 -0.61
C VAL A 125 6.36 15.69 -0.67
N HIS A 126 7.29 14.83 -1.09
CA HIS A 126 7.13 13.39 -1.00
C HIS A 126 7.67 12.88 0.33
N ILE A 127 6.79 12.59 1.30
CA ILE A 127 7.14 12.01 2.59
C ILE A 127 7.22 10.49 2.38
N ALA A 128 8.43 9.95 2.36
CA ALA A 128 8.70 8.55 2.09
C ALA A 128 9.22 7.84 3.33
N PHE A 129 8.44 6.88 3.85
CA PHE A 129 8.90 5.96 4.88
C PHE A 129 9.38 4.67 4.21
N ALA A 130 10.63 4.31 4.47
CA ALA A 130 11.29 3.14 3.94
C ALA A 130 11.94 2.37 5.10
N TYR A 131 11.12 1.63 5.87
CA TYR A 131 11.58 0.93 7.06
C TYR A 131 12.52 -0.22 6.71
N PRO A 132 13.65 -0.38 7.41
CA PRO A 132 14.58 -1.46 7.18
C PRO A 132 13.91 -2.83 7.28
N SER A 133 14.21 -3.73 6.34
CA SER A 133 13.76 -5.12 6.34
C SER A 133 14.88 -6.02 5.87
N ARG A 134 15.03 -7.21 6.47
CA ARG A 134 15.95 -8.29 6.07
C ARG A 134 17.38 -7.81 5.79
N GLN A 135 17.92 -6.97 6.67
CA GLN A 135 19.24 -6.34 6.50
C GLN A 135 20.42 -7.32 6.50
N ASP A 136 20.21 -8.56 6.91
CA ASP A 136 21.13 -9.69 6.78
C ASP A 136 21.41 -10.06 5.32
N LEU A 137 20.48 -9.77 4.39
CA LEU A 137 20.60 -10.05 2.96
C LEU A 137 21.18 -8.86 2.19
N ALA A 138 22.25 -9.08 1.41
CA ALA A 138 22.93 -8.06 0.63
C ALA A 138 21.96 -7.31 -0.31
N VAL A 139 21.11 -8.02 -1.04
CA VAL A 139 20.16 -7.43 -2.00
C VAL A 139 19.20 -6.41 -1.35
N TYR A 140 18.85 -6.59 -0.06
CA TYR A 140 18.01 -5.63 0.67
C TYR A 140 18.80 -4.39 1.13
N ARG A 141 20.07 -4.60 1.54
CA ARG A 141 20.97 -3.47 1.86
C ARG A 141 21.24 -2.60 0.62
N ASP A 142 21.53 -3.23 -0.51
CA ASP A 142 21.79 -2.55 -1.78
C ASP A 142 20.54 -1.77 -2.23
N TYR A 143 19.35 -2.37 -2.11
CA TYR A 143 18.10 -1.71 -2.44
C TYR A 143 17.81 -0.50 -1.52
N MET A 144 18.07 -0.62 -0.22
CA MET A 144 17.94 0.50 0.71
C MET A 144 18.94 1.63 0.38
N ALA A 145 20.19 1.27 0.04
CA ALA A 145 21.20 2.24 -0.39
C ALA A 145 20.77 2.96 -1.68
N GLU A 146 20.16 2.26 -2.64
CA GLU A 146 19.62 2.83 -3.87
C GLU A 146 18.47 3.82 -3.58
N VAL A 147 17.52 3.46 -2.70
CA VAL A 147 16.45 4.35 -2.25
C VAL A 147 17.00 5.64 -1.67
N GLY A 148 17.98 5.53 -0.74
CA GLY A 148 18.61 6.70 -0.14
C GLY A 148 19.41 7.55 -1.14
N ARG A 149 20.12 6.92 -2.09
CA ARG A 149 20.85 7.63 -3.15
C ARG A 149 19.89 8.41 -4.04
N LEU A 150 18.82 7.77 -4.52
CA LEU A 150 17.85 8.40 -5.42
C LEU A 150 17.09 9.57 -4.74
N ALA A 151 16.74 9.43 -3.46
CA ALA A 151 16.13 10.52 -2.70
C ALA A 151 17.08 11.75 -2.63
N ARG A 152 18.38 11.53 -2.34
CA ARG A 152 19.37 12.62 -2.34
C ARG A 152 19.57 13.24 -3.73
N GLU A 153 19.57 12.44 -4.80
CA GLU A 153 19.68 12.96 -6.18
C GLU A 153 18.49 13.86 -6.53
N ILE A 154 17.25 13.46 -6.19
CA ILE A 154 16.07 14.30 -6.42
C ILE A 154 16.16 15.59 -5.61
N ASN A 155 16.58 15.51 -4.35
CA ASN A 155 16.76 16.69 -3.51
C ASN A 155 17.87 17.62 -4.03
N ALA A 156 18.96 17.08 -4.58
CA ALA A 156 20.03 17.88 -5.18
C ALA A 156 19.61 18.51 -6.53
N GLU A 157 18.73 17.82 -7.31
CA GLU A 157 18.27 18.32 -8.62
C GLU A 157 17.24 19.45 -8.49
N PHE A 158 16.32 19.36 -7.53
CA PHE A 158 15.17 20.27 -7.44
C PHE A 158 15.13 21.10 -6.16
N GLY A 159 15.76 20.63 -5.08
CA GLY A 159 15.67 21.25 -3.75
C GLY A 159 16.17 22.69 -3.71
N THR A 160 15.62 23.46 -2.80
CA THR A 160 16.06 24.83 -2.49
C THR A 160 16.38 24.93 -0.99
N GLU A 161 16.85 26.08 -0.54
CA GLU A 161 17.19 26.29 0.86
C GLU A 161 16.00 26.03 1.82
N ASP A 162 14.79 26.33 1.37
CA ASP A 162 13.54 26.22 2.15
C ASP A 162 12.64 25.05 1.74
N TRP A 163 13.04 24.23 0.78
CA TRP A 163 12.23 23.12 0.28
C TRP A 163 13.07 21.85 -0.01
N GLU A 164 12.72 20.80 0.71
CA GLU A 164 13.24 19.44 0.49
C GLU A 164 12.16 18.60 -0.25
N PRO A 165 12.33 18.30 -1.55
CA PRO A 165 11.36 17.54 -2.34
C PRO A 165 10.99 16.18 -1.76
N VAL A 166 11.99 15.42 -1.27
CA VAL A 166 11.82 14.06 -0.70
C VAL A 166 12.25 14.06 0.75
N ALA A 167 11.30 13.99 1.67
CA ALA A 167 11.53 13.78 3.10
C ALA A 167 11.58 12.26 3.38
N LEU A 168 12.78 11.67 3.32
CA LEU A 168 12.99 10.23 3.55
C LEU A 168 13.13 9.93 5.04
N HIS A 169 12.36 8.94 5.54
CA HIS A 169 12.40 8.41 6.90
C HIS A 169 12.72 6.91 6.87
N LEU A 170 13.78 6.51 7.57
CA LEU A 170 14.27 5.13 7.61
C LEU A 170 13.95 4.43 8.93
N GLU A 171 13.51 5.17 9.96
CA GLU A 171 13.19 4.61 11.26
C GLU A 171 11.73 4.14 11.33
N ASP A 172 11.50 2.95 11.87
CA ASP A 172 10.16 2.43 12.11
C ASP A 172 9.51 3.21 13.27
N ASP A 173 8.50 4.02 12.93
CA ASP A 173 7.75 4.84 13.89
C ASP A 173 6.27 4.85 13.46
N PHE A 174 5.48 3.99 14.10
CA PHE A 174 4.05 3.85 13.78
C PHE A 174 3.27 5.14 14.05
N ALA A 175 3.62 5.89 15.11
CA ALA A 175 2.98 7.17 15.40
C ALA A 175 3.24 8.19 14.29
N ARG A 176 4.48 8.22 13.75
CA ARG A 176 4.84 9.08 12.62
C ARG A 176 4.15 8.66 11.33
N SER A 177 3.96 7.36 11.10
CA SER A 177 3.19 6.86 9.96
C SER A 177 1.74 7.33 10.00
N LEU A 178 1.08 7.22 11.16
CA LEU A 178 -0.30 7.71 11.35
C LEU A 178 -0.39 9.23 11.17
N ALA A 179 0.59 9.97 11.69
CA ALA A 179 0.68 11.41 11.48
C ALA A 179 0.79 11.77 9.98
N ALA A 180 1.60 11.02 9.23
CA ALA A 180 1.73 11.21 7.78
C ALA A 180 0.44 10.85 7.03
N TYR A 181 -0.28 9.78 7.43
CA TYR A 181 -1.58 9.43 6.86
C TYR A 181 -2.61 10.56 7.05
N ARG A 182 -2.63 11.18 8.24
CA ARG A 182 -3.51 12.33 8.51
C ARG A 182 -3.16 13.54 7.66
N LEU A 183 -1.87 13.76 7.39
CA LEU A 183 -1.37 14.89 6.61
C LEU A 183 -1.50 14.68 5.10
N ALA A 184 -1.66 13.45 4.62
CA ALA A 184 -1.57 13.11 3.20
C ALA A 184 -2.64 13.76 2.33
N ASP A 185 -2.23 14.53 1.31
CA ASP A 185 -3.10 14.90 0.17
C ASP A 185 -3.21 13.74 -0.82
N VAL A 186 -2.11 13.00 -1.02
CA VAL A 186 -2.01 11.84 -1.90
C VAL A 186 -1.29 10.71 -1.19
N ALA A 187 -1.82 9.50 -1.25
CA ALA A 187 -1.13 8.29 -0.86
C ALA A 187 -0.65 7.53 -2.10
N LEU A 188 0.64 7.22 -2.15
CA LEU A 188 1.23 6.39 -3.22
C LEU A 188 1.47 4.98 -2.69
N VAL A 189 0.71 4.02 -3.21
CA VAL A 189 0.81 2.59 -2.91
C VAL A 189 1.05 1.84 -4.21
N ASN A 190 2.33 1.66 -4.59
CA ASN A 190 2.71 1.16 -5.91
C ASN A 190 3.52 -0.14 -5.90
N PRO A 191 3.19 -1.16 -5.07
CA PRO A 191 3.93 -2.41 -5.08
C PRO A 191 3.86 -3.11 -6.44
N ILE A 192 4.95 -3.82 -6.81
CA ILE A 192 4.97 -4.72 -7.97
C ILE A 192 4.01 -5.88 -7.74
N ARG A 193 3.92 -6.35 -6.49
CA ARG A 193 3.02 -7.40 -6.04
C ARG A 193 2.85 -7.34 -4.53
N ASP A 194 1.62 -7.38 -4.06
CA ASP A 194 1.29 -7.40 -2.64
C ASP A 194 0.05 -8.26 -2.39
N GLY A 195 0.05 -9.04 -1.31
CA GLY A 195 -1.06 -9.91 -0.93
C GLY A 195 -2.34 -9.15 -0.60
N MET A 196 -2.21 -8.00 0.06
CA MET A 196 -3.32 -7.12 0.46
C MET A 196 -2.90 -5.66 0.33
N ASN A 197 -1.97 -5.18 1.16
CA ASN A 197 -1.54 -3.83 1.44
C ASN A 197 -2.51 -3.08 2.38
N LEU A 198 -2.22 -3.16 3.68
CA LEU A 198 -3.03 -2.48 4.69
C LEU A 198 -2.89 -0.96 4.66
N VAL A 199 -1.72 -0.41 4.24
CA VAL A 199 -1.52 1.04 4.13
C VAL A 199 -2.58 1.68 3.23
N ALA A 200 -2.91 1.04 2.09
CA ALA A 200 -3.97 1.51 1.20
C ALA A 200 -5.34 1.57 1.89
N LYS A 201 -5.58 0.71 2.90
CA LYS A 201 -6.81 0.67 3.69
C LYS A 201 -6.78 1.62 4.89
N GLU A 202 -5.62 1.82 5.52
CA GLU A 202 -5.47 2.62 6.73
C GLU A 202 -5.52 4.12 6.44
N VAL A 203 -4.85 4.57 5.38
CA VAL A 203 -4.77 5.99 5.02
C VAL A 203 -6.16 6.66 4.92
N PRO A 204 -7.14 6.13 4.16
CA PRO A 204 -8.44 6.79 4.05
C PRO A 204 -9.24 6.77 5.35
N VAL A 205 -8.95 5.84 6.27
CA VAL A 205 -9.65 5.75 7.57
C VAL A 205 -9.22 6.86 8.54
N VAL A 206 -7.95 7.29 8.48
CA VAL A 206 -7.38 8.29 9.41
C VAL A 206 -7.16 9.66 8.78
N SER A 207 -7.42 9.84 7.50
CA SER A 207 -7.23 11.12 6.80
C SER A 207 -8.12 12.22 7.37
N ASP A 208 -7.53 13.37 7.76
CA ASP A 208 -8.26 14.51 8.36
C ASP A 208 -9.03 15.33 7.32
N HIS A 209 -8.55 15.43 6.08
CA HIS A 209 -9.07 16.34 5.05
C HIS A 209 -9.26 15.72 3.67
N GLY A 210 -9.25 14.40 3.62
CA GLY A 210 -9.34 13.62 2.39
C GLY A 210 -7.97 13.41 1.73
N CYS A 211 -7.75 12.18 1.24
CA CYS A 211 -6.52 11.73 0.61
C CYS A 211 -6.83 11.00 -0.70
N ALA A 212 -6.27 11.46 -1.82
CA ALA A 212 -6.36 10.74 -3.09
C ALA A 212 -5.44 9.50 -3.03
N LEU A 213 -5.95 8.33 -3.39
CA LEU A 213 -5.19 7.08 -3.40
C LEU A 213 -4.70 6.75 -4.81
N VAL A 214 -3.39 6.73 -5.02
CA VAL A 214 -2.74 6.18 -6.22
C VAL A 214 -2.31 4.75 -5.90
N LEU A 215 -2.98 3.77 -6.52
CA LEU A 215 -2.92 2.36 -6.11
C LEU A 215 -2.49 1.45 -7.26
N SER A 216 -1.48 0.62 -7.00
CA SER A 216 -1.09 -0.45 -7.91
C SER A 216 -2.22 -1.48 -8.09
N ARG A 217 -2.56 -1.82 -9.34
CA ARG A 217 -3.45 -2.93 -9.68
C ARG A 217 -2.95 -4.30 -9.20
N GLU A 218 -1.67 -4.38 -8.81
CA GLU A 218 -1.03 -5.59 -8.31
C GLU A 218 -1.09 -5.72 -6.78
N ALA A 219 -1.64 -4.72 -6.08
CA ALA A 219 -1.99 -4.82 -4.66
C ALA A 219 -3.33 -5.56 -4.49
N GLY A 220 -3.42 -6.46 -3.51
CA GLY A 220 -4.68 -7.16 -3.23
C GLY A 220 -5.83 -6.21 -2.86
N ALA A 221 -5.52 -5.11 -2.18
CA ALA A 221 -6.48 -4.06 -1.85
C ALA A 221 -7.15 -3.40 -3.08
N ALA A 222 -6.52 -3.49 -4.28
CA ALA A 222 -7.11 -2.96 -5.50
C ALA A 222 -8.44 -3.63 -5.89
N ALA A 223 -8.68 -4.87 -5.44
CA ALA A 223 -9.95 -5.56 -5.67
C ALA A 223 -11.12 -4.89 -4.95
N GLU A 224 -10.86 -4.18 -3.85
CA GLU A 224 -11.88 -3.54 -3.01
C GLU A 224 -11.88 -2.00 -3.18
N LEU A 225 -10.71 -1.41 -3.44
CA LEU A 225 -10.51 0.04 -3.44
C LEU A 225 -10.33 0.63 -4.85
N GLY A 226 -10.19 -0.21 -5.88
CA GLY A 226 -9.77 0.21 -7.22
C GLY A 226 -10.73 1.16 -7.93
N GLU A 227 -12.02 1.12 -7.63
CA GLU A 227 -13.04 2.00 -8.24
C GLU A 227 -12.87 3.46 -7.79
N GLU A 228 -12.44 3.68 -6.55
CA GLU A 228 -12.26 5.03 -5.99
C GLU A 228 -10.81 5.51 -6.04
N ALA A 229 -9.86 4.62 -6.31
CA ALA A 229 -8.45 4.93 -6.45
C ALA A 229 -8.07 5.29 -7.89
N LEU A 230 -6.97 6.04 -8.05
CA LEU A 230 -6.28 6.17 -9.31
C LEU A 230 -5.40 4.93 -9.51
N THR A 231 -5.93 3.93 -10.23
CA THR A 231 -5.27 2.63 -10.41
C THR A 231 -4.17 2.71 -11.45
N ILE A 232 -2.96 2.20 -11.10
CA ILE A 232 -1.78 2.25 -11.95
C ILE A 232 -1.18 0.87 -12.24
N ASN A 233 -0.44 0.78 -13.35
CA ASN A 233 0.52 -0.27 -13.58
C ASN A 233 1.84 0.07 -12.85
N PRO A 234 2.30 -0.72 -11.85
CA PRO A 234 3.48 -0.37 -11.04
C PRO A 234 4.79 -0.35 -11.81
N TYR A 235 4.83 -0.87 -13.03
CA TYR A 235 6.01 -0.82 -13.90
C TYR A 235 6.08 0.44 -14.77
N ASP A 236 4.96 1.15 -14.94
CA ASP A 236 4.84 2.35 -15.77
C ASP A 236 5.07 3.60 -14.92
N ILE A 237 6.30 4.12 -14.98
CA ILE A 237 6.74 5.31 -14.25
C ILE A 237 5.98 6.55 -14.74
N GLU A 238 5.78 6.68 -16.06
CA GLU A 238 5.09 7.85 -16.64
C GLU A 238 3.61 7.86 -16.29
N ALA A 239 2.92 6.71 -16.39
CA ALA A 239 1.53 6.62 -15.95
C ALA A 239 1.39 6.88 -14.45
N THR A 240 2.35 6.45 -13.63
CA THR A 240 2.37 6.74 -12.19
C THR A 240 2.57 8.24 -11.95
N ALA A 241 3.48 8.91 -12.65
CA ALA A 241 3.69 10.36 -12.56
C ALA A 241 2.42 11.14 -12.95
N ARG A 242 1.76 10.75 -14.05
CA ARG A 242 0.45 11.33 -14.45
C ARG A 242 -0.63 11.13 -13.39
N ALA A 243 -0.71 9.95 -12.79
CA ALA A 243 -1.67 9.67 -11.72
C ALA A 243 -1.42 10.54 -10.48
N LEU A 244 -0.15 10.74 -10.08
CA LEU A 244 0.23 11.66 -9.01
C LEU A 244 -0.19 13.09 -9.34
N HIS A 245 0.04 13.56 -10.58
CA HIS A 245 -0.39 14.88 -11.03
C HIS A 245 -1.91 15.05 -10.93
N LEU A 246 -2.69 14.09 -11.43
CA LEU A 246 -4.16 14.11 -11.35
C LEU A 246 -4.65 14.10 -9.89
N ALA A 247 -4.00 13.29 -9.03
CA ALA A 247 -4.31 13.24 -7.61
C ALA A 247 -4.10 14.59 -6.91
N LEU A 248 -3.00 15.28 -7.22
CA LEU A 248 -2.69 16.61 -6.68
C LEU A 248 -3.64 17.70 -7.17
N LEU A 249 -4.19 17.57 -8.38
CA LEU A 249 -5.17 18.49 -8.96
C LEU A 249 -6.61 18.22 -8.53
N MET A 250 -6.87 17.05 -7.91
CA MET A 250 -8.23 16.66 -7.53
C MET A 250 -8.88 17.71 -6.63
N ASP A 251 -10.11 18.08 -6.96
CA ASP A 251 -10.90 19.01 -6.15
C ASP A 251 -11.02 18.51 -4.71
N PRO A 252 -10.88 19.39 -3.69
CA PRO A 252 -10.96 18.97 -2.29
C PRO A 252 -12.27 18.27 -1.93
N GLY A 253 -13.40 18.68 -2.49
CA GLY A 253 -14.70 18.04 -2.28
C GLY A 253 -14.76 16.64 -2.89
N GLU A 254 -14.32 16.48 -4.15
CA GLU A 254 -14.21 15.15 -4.79
C GLU A 254 -13.27 14.23 -4.00
N ARG A 255 -12.11 14.74 -3.60
CA ARG A 255 -11.14 14.00 -2.83
C ARG A 255 -11.72 13.50 -1.50
N ALA A 256 -12.42 14.37 -0.77
CA ALA A 256 -13.07 14.02 0.50
C ALA A 256 -14.17 12.94 0.30
N GLU A 257 -14.99 13.04 -0.74
CA GLU A 257 -16.04 12.06 -1.03
C GLU A 257 -15.45 10.69 -1.45
N ARG A 258 -14.40 10.68 -2.28
CA ARG A 258 -13.69 9.43 -2.61
C ARG A 258 -13.07 8.81 -1.36
N THR A 259 -12.46 9.61 -0.49
CA THR A 259 -11.88 9.12 0.77
C THR A 259 -12.92 8.47 1.68
N LYS A 260 -14.13 9.03 1.79
CA LYS A 260 -15.23 8.42 2.55
C LYS A 260 -15.61 7.04 2.00
N ARG A 261 -15.72 6.92 0.66
CA ARG A 261 -16.04 5.64 0.02
C ARG A 261 -14.89 4.63 0.17
N LEU A 262 -13.63 5.08 0.02
CA LEU A 262 -12.44 4.26 0.30
C LEU A 262 -12.42 3.76 1.75
N ALA A 263 -12.71 4.63 2.73
CA ALA A 263 -12.75 4.26 4.14
C ALA A 263 -13.87 3.25 4.42
N ALA A 264 -15.05 3.44 3.84
CA ALA A 264 -16.16 2.49 3.96
C ALA A 264 -15.80 1.11 3.40
N ALA A 265 -15.21 1.04 2.20
CA ALA A 265 -14.74 -0.21 1.60
C ALA A 265 -13.62 -0.86 2.43
N ALA A 266 -12.63 -0.05 2.88
CA ALA A 266 -11.50 -0.52 3.68
C ALA A 266 -11.90 -1.15 5.02
N THR A 267 -13.03 -0.77 5.60
CA THR A 267 -13.50 -1.21 6.92
C THR A 267 -14.68 -2.18 6.87
N ALA A 268 -15.16 -2.54 5.68
CA ALA A 268 -16.30 -3.43 5.48
C ALA A 268 -16.11 -4.84 6.08
N LEU A 269 -14.86 -5.30 6.17
CA LEU A 269 -14.47 -6.60 6.70
C LEU A 269 -13.49 -6.43 7.89
N PRO A 270 -13.95 -5.97 9.06
CA PRO A 270 -13.07 -5.68 10.19
C PRO A 270 -12.37 -6.95 10.70
N PRO A 271 -11.20 -6.83 11.38
CA PRO A 271 -10.38 -7.96 11.83
C PRO A 271 -11.14 -8.98 12.67
N GLY A 272 -12.05 -8.54 13.54
CA GLY A 272 -12.89 -9.42 14.34
C GLY A 272 -13.80 -10.33 13.50
N ARG A 273 -14.38 -9.80 12.40
CA ARG A 273 -15.16 -10.58 11.45
C ARG A 273 -14.29 -11.56 10.68
N TRP A 274 -13.13 -11.10 10.19
CA TRP A 274 -12.15 -11.98 9.54
C TRP A 274 -11.76 -13.15 10.42
N PHE A 275 -11.46 -12.90 11.72
CA PHE A 275 -11.12 -13.94 12.68
C PHE A 275 -12.27 -14.94 12.90
N ALA A 276 -13.49 -14.45 13.09
CA ALA A 276 -14.67 -15.29 13.24
C ALA A 276 -14.94 -16.19 12.01
N GLU A 277 -14.71 -15.66 10.80
CA GLU A 277 -14.81 -16.43 9.56
C GLU A 277 -13.76 -17.53 9.47
N GLN A 278 -12.52 -17.28 9.95
CA GLN A 278 -11.49 -18.32 10.03
C GLN A 278 -11.91 -19.46 10.98
N LEU A 279 -12.44 -19.13 12.16
CA LEU A 279 -12.89 -20.14 13.12
C LEU A 279 -14.04 -21.00 12.55
N ARG A 280 -15.09 -20.39 12.01
CA ARG A 280 -16.19 -21.12 11.36
C ARG A 280 -15.72 -22.04 10.24
N ALA A 281 -14.70 -21.62 9.52
CA ALA A 281 -14.14 -22.39 8.42
C ALA A 281 -13.36 -23.64 8.88
N LEU A 282 -12.95 -23.71 10.16
CA LEU A 282 -12.33 -24.90 10.75
C LEU A 282 -13.36 -25.95 11.21
N GLU A 283 -14.61 -25.57 11.42
CA GLU A 283 -15.69 -26.43 11.88
C GLU A 283 -16.37 -27.21 10.72
N LEU A 284 -16.05 -26.89 9.48
CA LEU A 284 -16.57 -27.47 8.22
C LEU A 284 -15.55 -28.40 7.57
#